data_fbc6595d31e8dbbe7b11ebbb006598a3
#
_entry.id   fbc6595d31e8dbbe7b11ebbb006598a3
#
_cell.length_a   1.000
_cell.length_b   1.000
_cell.length_c   1.000
_cell.angle_alpha   90.00
_cell.angle_beta   90.00
_cell.angle_gamma   90.00
#
_symmetry.space_group_name_H-M   'P 1'
#
loop_
_entity.id
_entity.type
_entity.pdbx_description
1 polymer ?
#
loop_
_entity_poly.entity_id
_entity_poly.type
_entity_poly.pdbx_seq_one_letter_code
_entity_poly.pdbx_strand_id
1 'polypeptide(L)'
;PPRSTLFPYTTLFRSPVVAIAPLIIIWFGPGLFSKVLICALTVFFPVLVNVLVGMRQVSQDLRELMDSFKASKWQILRHLEIPASLPVLLGGLRVGATLSVIGAIVGELVGSDRGLGYLINLGRGQYDTALVFVAVFSLIFLAASLYSIVLFLERRALKWQTWQEI
;
A
#
# COMPACT_ATOMS: atom_id res chain seq x y z
N PRO A 1 32.24 17.63 -2.40
CA PRO A 1 30.88 17.88 -1.98
C PRO A 1 30.09 16.58 -1.94
N PRO A 2 29.34 16.31 -0.87
CA PRO A 2 28.60 15.05 -0.73
C PRO A 2 27.38 15.04 -1.65
N ARG A 3 27.33 14.06 -2.52
CA ARG A 3 26.17 13.77 -3.38
C ARG A 3 25.05 13.10 -2.56
N SER A 4 24.37 13.88 -1.70
CA SER A 4 23.24 13.43 -0.89
C SER A 4 21.89 13.88 -1.47
N THR A 5 21.76 13.91 -2.79
CA THR A 5 20.52 14.34 -3.47
C THR A 5 19.80 13.20 -4.16
N LEU A 6 19.84 11.98 -3.59
CA LEU A 6 19.35 10.82 -4.35
C LEU A 6 17.88 10.46 -4.13
N PHE A 7 17.11 11.11 -3.25
CA PHE A 7 15.69 10.77 -3.06
C PHE A 7 14.75 11.94 -2.73
N PRO A 8 14.62 12.98 -3.59
CA PRO A 8 13.61 14.00 -3.35
C PRO A 8 12.17 13.51 -3.61
N TYR A 9 12.00 12.41 -4.36
CA TYR A 9 10.68 11.97 -4.80
C TYR A 9 9.87 11.20 -3.75
N THR A 10 10.51 10.51 -2.83
CA THR A 10 9.81 9.73 -1.79
C THR A 10 9.21 10.60 -0.70
N THR A 11 9.79 11.76 -0.43
CA THR A 11 9.26 12.72 0.55
C THR A 11 8.09 13.54 -0.01
N LEU A 12 8.08 13.84 -1.31
CA LEU A 12 7.01 14.60 -1.97
C LEU A 12 5.68 13.84 -2.00
N PHE A 13 5.69 12.51 -2.06
CA PHE A 13 4.46 11.70 -2.11
C PHE A 13 3.88 11.33 -0.72
N ARG A 14 4.65 11.43 0.36
CA ARG A 14 4.15 11.16 1.72
C ARG A 14 3.43 12.34 2.36
N SER A 15 3.86 13.56 2.05
CA SER A 15 3.31 14.79 2.65
C SER A 15 1.94 15.21 2.11
N PRO A 16 1.61 15.09 0.78
CA PRO A 16 0.37 15.66 0.26
C PRO A 16 -0.89 14.97 0.76
N VAL A 17 -0.86 13.62 0.96
CA VAL A 17 -2.08 12.88 1.31
C VAL A 17 -2.60 13.31 2.68
N VAL A 18 -1.72 13.49 3.67
CA VAL A 18 -2.10 13.96 5.01
C VAL A 18 -2.64 15.40 4.95
N ALA A 19 -2.07 16.23 4.09
CA ALA A 19 -2.54 17.61 3.90
C ALA A 19 -3.87 17.68 3.13
N ILE A 20 -4.14 16.74 2.22
CA ILE A 20 -5.37 16.70 1.43
C ILE A 20 -6.53 16.06 2.23
N ALA A 21 -6.24 15.24 3.23
CA ALA A 21 -7.27 14.56 4.04
C ALA A 21 -8.34 15.52 4.60
N PRO A 22 -8.00 16.68 5.21
CA PRO A 22 -9.00 17.64 5.66
C PRO A 22 -9.89 18.18 4.54
N LEU A 23 -9.32 18.44 3.35
CA LEU A 23 -10.07 18.92 2.19
C LEU A 23 -11.08 17.88 1.69
N ILE A 24 -10.67 16.61 1.65
CA ILE A 24 -11.56 15.50 1.25
C ILE A 24 -12.75 15.41 2.21
N ILE A 25 -12.50 15.57 3.52
CA ILE A 25 -13.56 15.50 4.53
C ILE A 25 -14.48 16.73 4.44
N ILE A 26 -13.96 17.92 4.13
CA ILE A 26 -14.77 19.10 3.91
C ILE A 26 -15.67 18.97 2.67
N TRP A 27 -15.17 18.37 1.60
CA TRP A 27 -15.91 18.23 0.34
C TRP A 27 -16.96 17.12 0.37
N PHE A 28 -16.60 15.97 0.95
CA PHE A 28 -17.42 14.76 0.91
C PHE A 28 -18.06 14.41 2.25
N GLY A 29 -17.79 15.20 3.30
CA GLY A 29 -18.27 14.94 4.65
C GLY A 29 -17.46 13.88 5.41
N PRO A 30 -17.69 13.72 6.74
CA PRO A 30 -16.97 12.78 7.62
C PRO A 30 -17.42 11.32 7.46
N GLY A 31 -17.93 10.94 6.30
CA GLY A 31 -18.49 9.63 6.00
C GLY A 31 -17.44 8.56 5.64
N LEU A 32 -17.92 7.34 5.40
CA LEU A 32 -17.11 6.21 4.99
C LEU A 32 -16.40 6.48 3.65
N PHE A 33 -17.07 7.19 2.73
CA PHE A 33 -16.52 7.50 1.42
C PHE A 33 -15.22 8.30 1.48
N SER A 34 -15.17 9.34 2.32
CA SER A 34 -13.96 10.16 2.51
C SER A 34 -12.79 9.33 3.06
N LYS A 35 -13.06 8.44 4.02
CA LYS A 35 -12.04 7.54 4.59
C LYS A 35 -11.49 6.57 3.54
N VAL A 36 -12.37 5.95 2.75
CA VAL A 36 -11.97 5.05 1.66
C VAL A 36 -11.13 5.80 0.62
N LEU A 37 -11.51 7.03 0.27
CA LEU A 37 -10.76 7.85 -0.68
C LEU A 37 -9.36 8.21 -0.17
N ILE A 38 -9.25 8.60 1.11
CA ILE A 38 -7.94 8.87 1.75
C ILE A 38 -7.07 7.61 1.75
N CYS A 39 -7.63 6.45 2.14
CA CYS A 39 -6.92 5.17 2.09
C CYS A 39 -6.47 4.83 0.67
N ALA A 40 -7.35 4.96 -0.31
CA ALA A 40 -7.05 4.67 -1.71
C ALA A 40 -5.91 5.54 -2.23
N LEU A 41 -5.93 6.85 -1.97
CA LEU A 41 -4.85 7.76 -2.37
C LEU A 41 -3.53 7.43 -1.68
N THR A 42 -3.57 7.04 -0.41
CA THR A 42 -2.37 6.67 0.36
C THR A 42 -1.70 5.41 -0.21
N VAL A 43 -2.49 4.45 -0.68
CA VAL A 43 -2.01 3.15 -1.17
C VAL A 43 -1.70 3.20 -2.66
N PHE A 44 -2.42 4.00 -3.45
CA PHE A 44 -2.38 3.99 -4.91
C PHE A 44 -0.97 4.19 -5.46
N PHE A 45 -0.29 5.28 -5.07
CA PHE A 45 1.02 5.61 -5.63
C PHE A 45 2.10 4.57 -5.28
N PRO A 46 2.27 4.14 -4.01
CA PRO A 46 3.25 3.12 -3.68
C PRO A 46 3.00 1.79 -4.41
N VAL A 47 1.74 1.37 -4.53
CA VAL A 47 1.40 0.14 -5.26
C VAL A 47 1.67 0.30 -6.74
N LEU A 48 1.29 1.43 -7.35
CA LEU A 48 1.56 1.72 -8.76
C LEU A 48 3.06 1.67 -9.06
N VAL A 49 3.89 2.30 -8.23
CA VAL A 49 5.36 2.26 -8.39
C VAL A 49 5.88 0.83 -8.32
N ASN A 50 5.42 0.02 -7.37
CA ASN A 50 5.83 -1.37 -7.26
C ASN A 50 5.42 -2.19 -8.51
N VAL A 51 4.21 -1.97 -9.03
CA VAL A 51 3.76 -2.62 -10.29
C VAL A 51 4.68 -2.26 -11.46
N LEU A 52 4.98 -0.96 -11.64
CA LEU A 52 5.85 -0.49 -12.71
C LEU A 52 7.28 -1.06 -12.59
N VAL A 53 7.81 -1.12 -11.36
CA VAL A 53 9.13 -1.73 -11.11
C VAL A 53 9.09 -3.23 -11.42
N GLY A 54 8.04 -3.94 -11.01
CA GLY A 54 7.88 -5.36 -11.28
C GLY A 54 7.84 -5.69 -12.78
N MET A 55 7.11 -4.89 -13.55
CA MET A 55 7.04 -5.07 -15.01
C MET A 55 8.39 -4.82 -15.71
N ARG A 56 9.23 -3.95 -15.15
CA ARG A 56 10.57 -3.66 -15.70
C ARG A 56 11.63 -4.71 -15.34
N GLN A 57 11.37 -5.58 -14.38
CA GLN A 57 12.31 -6.64 -13.96
C GLN A 57 12.33 -7.84 -14.92
N VAL A 58 11.41 -7.90 -15.88
CA VAL A 58 11.41 -8.94 -16.92
C VAL A 58 12.65 -8.78 -17.77
N SER A 59 13.49 -9.84 -17.87
CA SER A 59 14.71 -9.81 -18.66
C SER A 59 14.41 -9.57 -20.14
N GLN A 60 15.28 -8.81 -20.79
CA GLN A 60 15.16 -8.51 -22.20
C GLN A 60 15.29 -9.78 -23.05
N ASP A 61 16.13 -10.72 -22.63
CA ASP A 61 16.35 -12.00 -23.32
C ASP A 61 15.06 -12.81 -23.45
N LEU A 62 14.22 -12.84 -22.40
CA LEU A 62 12.93 -13.52 -22.44
C LEU A 62 11.94 -12.81 -23.38
N ARG A 63 12.01 -11.49 -23.47
CA ARG A 63 11.18 -10.74 -24.43
C ARG A 63 11.62 -11.04 -25.87
N GLU A 64 12.92 -11.01 -26.15
CA GLU A 64 13.48 -11.34 -27.47
C GLU A 64 13.16 -12.78 -27.87
N LEU A 65 13.18 -13.71 -26.92
CA LEU A 65 12.74 -15.09 -27.14
C LEU A 65 11.26 -15.14 -27.57
N MET A 66 10.38 -14.43 -26.88
CA MET A 66 8.95 -14.38 -27.23
C MET A 66 8.73 -13.71 -28.58
N ASP A 67 9.51 -12.68 -28.91
CA ASP A 67 9.47 -12.01 -30.23
C ASP A 67 9.94 -12.95 -31.34
N SER A 68 10.93 -13.79 -31.08
CA SER A 68 11.39 -14.83 -32.01
C SER A 68 10.31 -15.86 -32.36
N PHE A 69 9.42 -16.14 -31.39
CA PHE A 69 8.21 -16.95 -31.59
C PHE A 69 7.05 -16.16 -32.23
N LYS A 70 7.28 -14.91 -32.66
CA LYS A 70 6.24 -14.00 -33.19
C LYS A 70 5.03 -13.85 -32.26
N ALA A 71 5.28 -13.87 -30.96
CA ALA A 71 4.22 -13.69 -29.97
C ALA A 71 3.63 -12.27 -30.05
N SER A 72 2.30 -12.17 -29.97
CA SER A 72 1.65 -10.87 -29.93
C SER A 72 1.95 -10.16 -28.60
N LYS A 73 1.86 -8.81 -28.57
CA LYS A 73 2.05 -8.02 -27.34
C LYS A 73 1.16 -8.48 -26.18
N TRP A 74 -0.06 -8.93 -26.48
CA TRP A 74 -0.97 -9.48 -25.49
C TRP A 74 -0.50 -10.83 -24.93
N GLN A 75 0.09 -11.68 -25.76
CA GLN A 75 0.69 -12.95 -25.33
C GLN A 75 1.91 -12.71 -24.43
N ILE A 76 2.78 -11.76 -24.79
CA ILE A 76 3.94 -11.35 -23.98
C ILE A 76 3.47 -10.84 -22.62
N LEU A 77 2.49 -9.93 -22.60
CA LEU A 77 1.93 -9.39 -21.36
C LEU A 77 1.37 -10.51 -20.46
N ARG A 78 0.53 -11.38 -21.02
CA ARG A 78 -0.19 -12.39 -20.23
C ARG A 78 0.67 -13.57 -19.77
N HIS A 79 1.62 -14.02 -20.60
CA HIS A 79 2.39 -15.23 -20.32
C HIS A 79 3.79 -14.95 -19.77
N LEU A 80 4.32 -13.74 -19.93
CA LEU A 80 5.64 -13.36 -19.46
C LEU A 80 5.58 -12.26 -18.41
N GLU A 81 5.04 -11.08 -18.76
CA GLU A 81 5.14 -9.90 -17.90
C GLU A 81 4.30 -10.01 -16.63
N ILE A 82 3.05 -10.45 -16.73
CA ILE A 82 2.17 -10.60 -15.56
C ILE A 82 2.71 -11.65 -14.58
N PRO A 83 3.04 -12.88 -15.00
CA PRO A 83 3.60 -13.87 -14.08
C PRO A 83 4.93 -13.44 -13.45
N ALA A 84 5.82 -12.83 -14.24
CA ALA A 84 7.11 -12.37 -13.74
C ALA A 84 7.01 -11.18 -12.79
N SER A 85 6.00 -10.31 -12.96
CA SER A 85 5.76 -9.16 -12.07
C SER A 85 5.00 -9.54 -10.78
N LEU A 86 4.41 -10.72 -10.71
CA LEU A 86 3.55 -11.14 -9.60
C LEU A 86 4.22 -11.03 -8.22
N PRO A 87 5.50 -11.45 -8.03
CA PRO A 87 6.17 -11.33 -6.74
C PRO A 87 6.30 -9.88 -6.27
N VAL A 88 6.67 -8.98 -7.19
CA VAL A 88 6.85 -7.55 -6.88
C VAL A 88 5.49 -6.89 -6.62
N LEU A 89 4.47 -7.29 -7.37
CA LEU A 89 3.09 -6.84 -7.15
C LEU A 89 2.57 -7.25 -5.77
N LEU A 90 2.78 -8.50 -5.37
CA LEU A 90 2.38 -8.99 -4.05
C LEU A 90 3.18 -8.32 -2.93
N GLY A 91 4.48 -8.06 -3.13
CA GLY A 91 5.28 -7.24 -2.23
C GLY A 91 4.73 -5.81 -2.12
N GLY A 92 4.32 -5.20 -3.23
CA GLY A 92 3.63 -3.91 -3.27
C GLY A 92 2.29 -3.94 -2.52
N LEU A 93 1.53 -5.01 -2.64
CA LEU A 93 0.27 -5.19 -1.92
C LEU A 93 0.49 -5.28 -0.40
N ARG A 94 1.57 -5.92 0.05
CA ARG A 94 1.96 -5.96 1.46
C ARG A 94 2.24 -4.55 2.00
N VAL A 95 3.00 -3.75 1.27
CA VAL A 95 3.24 -2.34 1.61
C VAL A 95 1.93 -1.55 1.60
N GLY A 96 1.08 -1.77 0.59
CA GLY A 96 -0.25 -1.17 0.49
C GLY A 96 -1.15 -1.48 1.69
N ALA A 97 -1.15 -2.72 2.15
CA ALA A 97 -1.92 -3.13 3.33
C ALA A 97 -1.50 -2.37 4.60
N THR A 98 -0.20 -2.20 4.81
CA THR A 98 0.30 -1.40 5.94
C THR A 98 -0.08 0.08 5.80
N LEU A 99 0.07 0.64 4.61
CA LEU A 99 -0.28 2.04 4.33
C LEU A 99 -1.79 2.30 4.41
N SER A 100 -2.63 1.31 4.11
CA SER A 100 -4.09 1.46 4.23
C SER A 100 -4.54 1.68 5.67
N VAL A 101 -3.89 1.02 6.63
CA VAL A 101 -4.14 1.25 8.07
C VAL A 101 -3.77 2.69 8.44
N ILE A 102 -2.63 3.19 7.97
CA ILE A 102 -2.22 4.59 8.20
C ILE A 102 -3.24 5.55 7.58
N GLY A 103 -3.66 5.32 6.35
CA GLY A 103 -4.67 6.14 5.67
C GLY A 103 -6.01 6.16 6.40
N ALA A 104 -6.46 5.00 6.91
CA ALA A 104 -7.67 4.89 7.71
C ALA A 104 -7.58 5.72 9.00
N ILE A 105 -6.47 5.57 9.73
CA ILE A 105 -6.23 6.33 10.98
C ILE A 105 -6.24 7.83 10.70
N VAL A 106 -5.54 8.29 9.66
CA VAL A 106 -5.51 9.71 9.28
C VAL A 106 -6.92 10.22 8.99
N GLY A 107 -7.71 9.47 8.21
CA GLY A 107 -9.10 9.82 7.93
C GLY A 107 -9.98 9.87 9.17
N GLU A 108 -9.75 8.98 10.13
CA GLU A 108 -10.50 8.94 11.40
C GLU A 108 -10.08 10.05 12.37
N LEU A 109 -8.79 10.42 12.42
CA LEU A 109 -8.28 11.48 13.27
C LEU A 109 -8.76 12.86 12.84
N VAL A 110 -8.92 13.09 11.51
CA VAL A 110 -9.26 14.41 10.97
C VAL A 110 -10.76 14.71 11.09
N GLY A 111 -11.63 13.68 10.92
CA GLY A 111 -13.07 13.94 10.95
C GLY A 111 -13.86 12.64 10.95
N SER A 112 -13.98 12.02 12.11
CA SER A 112 -14.80 10.83 12.27
C SER A 112 -15.51 10.85 13.61
N ASP A 113 -16.69 10.25 13.64
CA ASP A 113 -17.49 9.97 14.83
C ASP A 113 -17.37 8.50 15.28
N ARG A 114 -16.59 7.68 14.56
CA ARG A 114 -16.40 6.25 14.80
C ARG A 114 -15.03 5.79 14.35
N GLY A 115 -14.51 4.75 14.97
CA GLY A 115 -13.26 4.09 14.62
C GLY A 115 -12.20 4.20 15.70
N LEU A 116 -11.07 3.52 15.51
CA LEU A 116 -9.97 3.50 16.49
C LEU A 116 -9.23 4.85 16.54
N GLY A 117 -9.10 5.54 15.41
CA GLY A 117 -8.56 6.90 15.34
C GLY A 117 -9.45 7.91 16.07
N TYR A 118 -10.78 7.78 15.94
CA TYR A 118 -11.73 8.56 16.71
C TYR A 118 -11.56 8.32 18.22
N LEU A 119 -11.40 7.06 18.67
CA LEU A 119 -11.19 6.74 20.10
C LEU A 119 -9.91 7.37 20.65
N ILE A 120 -8.85 7.45 19.83
CA ILE A 120 -7.62 8.16 20.22
C ILE A 120 -7.91 9.65 20.45
N ASN A 121 -8.65 10.30 19.54
CA ASN A 121 -9.01 11.71 19.70
C ASN A 121 -9.91 11.95 20.93
N LEU A 122 -10.89 11.06 21.12
CA LEU A 122 -11.79 11.12 22.27
C LEU A 122 -11.01 11.00 23.60
N GLY A 123 -10.15 9.97 23.71
CA GLY A 123 -9.32 9.77 24.90
C GLY A 123 -8.37 10.93 25.17
N ARG A 124 -7.79 11.52 24.11
CA ARG A 124 -6.96 12.73 24.25
C ARG A 124 -7.78 13.93 24.73
N GLY A 125 -8.98 14.13 24.19
CA GLY A 125 -9.86 15.23 24.60
C GLY A 125 -10.39 15.10 26.03
N GLN A 126 -10.52 13.88 26.54
CA GLN A 126 -10.97 13.57 27.91
C GLN A 126 -9.82 13.36 28.90
N TYR A 127 -8.55 13.45 28.45
CA TYR A 127 -7.36 13.08 29.23
C TYR A 127 -7.39 11.64 29.75
N ASP A 128 -8.15 10.76 29.06
CA ASP A 128 -8.21 9.33 29.38
C ASP A 128 -7.08 8.57 28.67
N THR A 129 -5.96 8.48 29.36
CA THR A 129 -4.78 7.80 28.86
C THR A 129 -5.03 6.30 28.64
N ALA A 130 -5.87 5.66 29.47
CA ALA A 130 -6.19 4.24 29.33
C ALA A 130 -6.91 3.97 28.00
N LEU A 131 -7.91 4.79 27.65
CA LEU A 131 -8.63 4.69 26.38
C LEU A 131 -7.68 4.86 25.18
N VAL A 132 -6.75 5.82 25.25
CA VAL A 132 -5.74 6.03 24.18
C VAL A 132 -4.87 4.78 24.00
N PHE A 133 -4.36 4.20 25.08
CA PHE A 133 -3.54 2.98 25.00
C PHE A 133 -4.33 1.79 24.42
N VAL A 134 -5.55 1.56 24.88
CA VAL A 134 -6.42 0.49 24.32
C VAL A 134 -6.63 0.67 22.83
N ALA A 135 -6.92 1.89 22.38
CA ALA A 135 -7.11 2.17 20.95
C ALA A 135 -5.81 1.94 20.13
N VAL A 136 -4.66 2.38 20.66
CA VAL A 136 -3.35 2.19 19.99
C VAL A 136 -2.98 0.70 19.93
N PHE A 137 -3.11 -0.06 21.01
CA PHE A 137 -2.84 -1.50 21.00
C PHE A 137 -3.77 -2.25 20.04
N SER A 138 -5.05 -1.87 20.00
CA SER A 138 -6.02 -2.44 19.05
C SER A 138 -5.62 -2.16 17.61
N LEU A 139 -5.11 -0.96 17.31
CA LEU A 139 -4.58 -0.60 16.00
C LEU A 139 -3.34 -1.41 15.62
N ILE A 140 -2.40 -1.60 16.54
CA ILE A 140 -1.20 -2.42 16.31
C ILE A 140 -1.62 -3.86 16.00
N PHE A 141 -2.56 -4.41 16.77
CA PHE A 141 -3.06 -5.76 16.54
C PHE A 141 -3.77 -5.89 15.18
N LEU A 142 -4.60 -4.90 14.82
CA LEU A 142 -5.28 -4.85 13.53
C LEU A 142 -4.27 -4.79 12.37
N ALA A 143 -3.28 -3.91 12.46
CA ALA A 143 -2.23 -3.76 11.45
C ALA A 143 -1.40 -5.06 11.29
N ALA A 144 -1.00 -5.67 12.42
CA ALA A 144 -0.25 -6.92 12.41
C ALA A 144 -1.06 -8.09 11.84
N SER A 145 -2.36 -8.17 12.15
CA SER A 145 -3.24 -9.19 11.59
C SER A 145 -3.42 -9.04 10.08
N LEU A 146 -3.67 -7.81 9.61
CA LEU A 146 -3.79 -7.52 8.19
C LEU A 146 -2.50 -7.84 7.42
N TYR A 147 -1.36 -7.43 7.95
CA TYR A 147 -0.05 -7.73 7.39
C TYR A 147 0.19 -9.25 7.31
N SER A 148 -0.14 -9.99 8.38
CA SER A 148 0.01 -11.44 8.44
C SER A 148 -0.87 -12.17 7.43
N ILE A 149 -2.11 -11.69 7.24
CA ILE A 149 -3.03 -12.23 6.23
C ILE A 149 -2.46 -12.03 4.83
N VAL A 150 -1.99 -10.82 4.51
CA VAL A 150 -1.40 -10.53 3.19
C VAL A 150 -0.14 -11.37 2.96
N LEU A 151 0.72 -11.50 3.97
CA LEU A 151 1.91 -12.34 3.91
C LEU A 151 1.58 -13.82 3.68
N PHE A 152 0.52 -14.32 4.34
CA PHE A 152 0.05 -15.69 4.14
C PHE A 152 -0.46 -15.91 2.71
N LEU A 153 -1.24 -14.97 2.19
CA LEU A 153 -1.74 -15.01 0.82
C LEU A 153 -0.60 -14.96 -0.21
N GLU A 154 0.39 -14.09 0.02
CA GLU A 154 1.59 -13.99 -0.81
C GLU A 154 2.36 -15.31 -0.85
N ARG A 155 2.68 -15.90 0.31
CA ARG A 155 3.36 -17.18 0.38
C ARG A 155 2.57 -18.31 -0.29
N ARG A 156 1.25 -18.26 -0.22
CA ARG A 156 0.39 -19.24 -0.88
C ARG A 156 0.37 -19.04 -2.40
N ALA A 157 0.35 -17.81 -2.86
CA ALA A 157 0.35 -17.46 -4.28
C ALA A 157 1.70 -17.72 -4.95
N LEU A 158 2.83 -17.58 -4.22
CA LEU A 158 4.18 -17.75 -4.74
C LEU A 158 4.77 -19.14 -4.52
N LYS A 159 4.01 -20.13 -4.10
CA LYS A 159 4.51 -21.50 -3.87
C LYS A 159 5.21 -22.11 -5.09
N TRP A 160 4.86 -21.68 -6.30
CA TRP A 160 5.47 -22.16 -7.54
C TRP A 160 6.85 -21.55 -7.84
N GLN A 161 7.22 -20.44 -7.21
CA GLN A 161 8.48 -19.74 -7.47
C GLN A 161 9.65 -20.26 -6.63
N THR A 162 9.40 -20.94 -5.50
CA THR A 162 10.43 -21.50 -4.63
C THR A 162 11.25 -22.65 -5.28
N TRP A 163 10.91 -23.05 -6.48
CA TRP A 163 11.62 -24.09 -7.25
C TRP A 163 12.75 -23.55 -8.13
N GLN A 164 12.98 -22.23 -8.17
CA GLN A 164 14.00 -21.60 -9.02
C GLN A 164 15.28 -21.18 -8.29
N GLU A 165 15.38 -21.41 -6.97
CA GLU A 165 16.56 -21.08 -6.17
C GLU A 165 17.40 -22.32 -5.77
N ILE A 166 17.46 -23.36 -6.63
CA ILE A 166 18.41 -24.48 -6.48
C ILE A 166 19.38 -24.47 -7.68
#